data_ebc124fd76161f16ff83bdecd33e2bb9
#
_entry.id   ebc124fd76161f16ff83bdecd33e2bb9
#
_cell.length_a   1.000
_cell.length_b   1.000
_cell.length_c   1.000
_cell.angle_alpha   90.00
_cell.angle_beta   90.00
_cell.angle_gamma   90.00
#
_symmetry.space_group_name_H-M   'P 1'
#
loop_
_entity.id
_entity.type
_entity.pdbx_description
1 polymer ?
#
loop_
_entity_poly.entity_id
_entity_poly.type
_entity_poly.pdbx_seq_one_letter_code
_entity_poly.pdbx_strand_id
1 'polypeptide(L)'
;MRADTGKTAAELISERATLDSPTMGLTTWKGAPDGKILKSDTLVAKNYLNEKELSRLNRLVTMFIDYAELMAEDEQLMSMQDWLNETDRFLTNNRRNVLDGKGHISREAATKKVGAIYEEFRKKQDEAYISEFDRQTEKYLKGE
;
A
#
# COMPACT_ATOMS: atom_id res chain seq x y z
N MET A 1 4.21 0.55 -7.28
CA MET A 1 2.82 1.04 -7.24
C MET A 1 2.41 1.75 -8.51
N ARG A 2 3.12 2.82 -8.88
CA ARG A 2 2.82 3.56 -10.14
C ARG A 2 2.71 2.67 -11.35
N ALA A 3 3.59 1.68 -11.41
CA ALA A 3 3.76 0.83 -12.57
C ALA A 3 2.66 -0.19 -12.77
N ASP A 4 2.07 -0.71 -11.70
CA ASP A 4 1.07 -1.78 -11.80
C ASP A 4 -0.35 -1.24 -11.99
N THR A 5 -0.70 -0.20 -11.26
CA THR A 5 -2.06 0.33 -11.24
C THR A 5 -2.29 1.54 -12.15
N GLY A 6 -1.22 2.14 -12.69
CA GLY A 6 -1.28 3.40 -13.42
C GLY A 6 -1.59 4.60 -12.53
N LYS A 7 -1.47 4.44 -11.22
CA LYS A 7 -1.76 5.47 -10.22
C LYS A 7 -0.55 5.75 -9.35
N THR A 8 -0.46 6.97 -8.82
CA THR A 8 0.55 7.27 -7.79
C THR A 8 0.14 6.64 -6.46
N ALA A 9 1.11 6.52 -5.55
CA ALA A 9 0.81 6.06 -4.19
C ALA A 9 -0.24 6.97 -3.52
N ALA A 10 -0.13 8.28 -3.70
CA ALA A 10 -1.07 9.25 -3.16
C ALA A 10 -2.50 9.02 -3.69
N GLU A 11 -2.64 8.80 -5.00
CA GLU A 11 -3.93 8.53 -5.61
C GLU A 11 -4.54 7.23 -5.11
N LEU A 12 -3.74 6.17 -4.98
CA LEU A 12 -4.18 4.87 -4.51
C LEU A 12 -4.69 4.95 -3.06
N ILE A 13 -3.92 5.56 -2.18
CA ILE A 13 -4.28 5.75 -0.77
C ILE A 13 -5.57 6.56 -0.66
N SER A 14 -5.65 7.67 -1.38
CA SER A 14 -6.80 8.57 -1.37
C SER A 14 -8.08 7.90 -1.86
N GLU A 15 -7.96 7.02 -2.86
CA GLU A 15 -9.09 6.30 -3.43
C GLU A 15 -9.59 5.17 -2.53
N ARG A 16 -8.67 4.43 -1.91
CA ARG A 16 -9.01 3.18 -1.20
C ARG A 16 -9.26 3.33 0.29
N ALA A 17 -8.76 4.38 0.92
CA ALA A 17 -9.05 4.64 2.33
C ALA A 17 -10.53 4.99 2.50
N THR A 18 -11.23 4.26 3.38
CA THR A 18 -12.67 4.44 3.58
C THR A 18 -13.09 4.04 5.00
N LEU A 19 -14.10 4.72 5.52
CA LEU A 19 -14.74 4.35 6.79
C LEU A 19 -15.72 3.19 6.64
N ASP A 20 -16.09 2.84 5.40
CA ASP A 20 -17.03 1.76 5.13
C ASP A 20 -16.42 0.36 5.35
N SER A 21 -15.11 0.28 5.43
CA SER A 21 -14.38 -0.96 5.69
C SER A 21 -14.05 -1.09 7.18
N PRO A 22 -14.13 -2.29 7.78
CA PRO A 22 -13.69 -2.52 9.16
C PRO A 22 -12.18 -2.31 9.37
N THR A 23 -11.40 -2.28 8.30
CA THR A 23 -9.95 -2.05 8.33
C THR A 23 -9.55 -0.76 7.60
N MET A 24 -10.47 0.18 7.45
CA MET A 24 -10.25 1.45 6.76
C MET A 24 -9.80 1.28 5.28
N GLY A 25 -10.04 0.11 4.70
CA GLY A 25 -9.61 -0.23 3.34
C GLY A 25 -8.24 -0.90 3.26
N LEU A 26 -7.54 -1.06 4.37
CA LEU A 26 -6.27 -1.77 4.41
C LEU A 26 -6.47 -3.28 4.32
N THR A 27 -5.59 -3.94 3.58
CA THR A 27 -5.54 -5.40 3.50
C THR A 27 -4.52 -5.98 4.46
N THR A 28 -3.50 -5.19 4.82
CA THR A 28 -2.48 -5.55 5.79
C THR A 28 -1.94 -4.30 6.48
N TRP A 29 -1.32 -4.46 7.63
CA TRP A 29 -0.63 -3.42 8.39
C TRP A 29 0.40 -4.09 9.30
N LYS A 30 1.25 -3.30 9.93
CA LYS A 30 2.37 -3.84 10.71
C LYS A 30 1.94 -4.83 11.80
N GLY A 31 0.85 -4.53 12.50
CA GLY A 31 0.32 -5.37 13.57
C GLY A 31 -0.76 -6.37 13.12
N ALA A 32 -0.98 -6.55 11.80
CA ALA A 32 -2.01 -7.45 11.29
C ALA A 32 -1.81 -8.89 11.73
N PRO A 33 -2.89 -9.68 11.87
CA PRO A 33 -4.30 -9.27 11.76
C PRO A 33 -4.90 -8.70 13.05
N ASP A 34 -4.32 -8.95 14.21
CA ASP A 34 -4.94 -8.69 15.51
C ASP A 34 -4.56 -7.34 16.12
N GLY A 35 -3.42 -6.78 15.73
CA GLY A 35 -2.93 -5.51 16.23
C GLY A 35 -3.66 -4.32 15.66
N LYS A 36 -3.57 -3.19 16.35
CA LYS A 36 -4.18 -1.94 15.89
C LYS A 36 -3.54 -1.41 14.63
N ILE A 37 -4.36 -0.80 13.78
CA ILE A 37 -3.90 -0.02 12.63
C ILE A 37 -3.42 1.34 13.15
N LEU A 38 -2.18 1.70 12.83
CA LEU A 38 -1.57 2.96 13.19
C LEU A 38 -1.69 3.96 12.05
N LYS A 39 -1.57 5.25 12.37
CA LYS A 39 -1.60 6.30 11.33
C LYS A 39 -0.54 6.08 10.25
N SER A 40 0.66 5.67 10.65
CA SER A 40 1.75 5.37 9.70
C SER A 40 1.39 4.26 8.72
N ASP A 41 0.62 3.27 9.15
CA ASP A 41 0.16 2.18 8.29
C ASP A 41 -0.74 2.68 7.16
N THR A 42 -1.56 3.71 7.44
CA THR A 42 -2.52 4.27 6.48
C THR A 42 -1.88 5.07 5.36
N LEU A 43 -0.61 5.42 5.50
CA LEU A 43 0.14 6.19 4.52
C LEU A 43 1.01 5.33 3.59
N VAL A 44 0.96 4.03 3.74
CA VAL A 44 1.69 3.07 2.91
C VAL A 44 0.74 2.47 1.88
N ALA A 45 0.92 2.83 0.62
CA ALA A 45 0.03 2.40 -0.47
C ALA A 45 -0.05 0.87 -0.61
N LYS A 46 1.05 0.17 -0.38
CA LYS A 46 1.12 -1.29 -0.43
C LYS A 46 0.09 -1.95 0.50
N ASN A 47 -0.23 -1.32 1.63
CA ASN A 47 -1.17 -1.85 2.60
C ASN A 47 -2.62 -1.87 2.10
N TYR A 48 -2.92 -1.17 1.01
CA TYR A 48 -4.26 -1.14 0.39
C TYR A 48 -4.39 -2.10 -0.80
N LEU A 49 -3.33 -2.80 -1.18
CA LEU A 49 -3.36 -3.74 -2.29
C LEU A 49 -3.97 -5.07 -1.85
N ASN A 50 -4.85 -5.62 -2.67
CA ASN A 50 -5.36 -6.97 -2.43
C ASN A 50 -4.28 -8.01 -2.76
N GLU A 51 -4.53 -9.27 -2.38
CA GLU A 51 -3.58 -10.36 -2.55
C GLU A 51 -3.16 -10.54 -4.02
N LYS A 52 -4.10 -10.43 -4.94
CA LYS A 52 -3.85 -10.56 -6.37
C LYS A 52 -2.95 -9.43 -6.89
N GLU A 53 -3.25 -8.20 -6.48
CA GLU A 53 -2.45 -7.03 -6.85
C GLU A 53 -1.03 -7.11 -6.29
N LEU A 54 -0.90 -7.53 -5.05
CA LEU A 54 0.40 -7.68 -4.38
C LEU A 54 1.24 -8.76 -5.05
N SER A 55 0.64 -9.92 -5.36
CA SER A 55 1.31 -11.02 -6.07
C SER A 55 1.82 -10.55 -7.43
N ARG A 56 1.00 -9.79 -8.15
CA ARG A 56 1.34 -9.25 -9.47
C ARG A 56 2.51 -8.26 -9.37
N LEU A 57 2.45 -7.37 -8.39
CA LEU A 57 3.54 -6.41 -8.14
C LEU A 57 4.86 -7.11 -7.84
N ASN A 58 4.83 -8.12 -6.98
CA ASN A 58 6.02 -8.89 -6.62
C ASN A 58 6.64 -9.59 -7.84
N ARG A 59 5.81 -10.13 -8.73
CA ARG A 59 6.28 -10.76 -9.98
C ARG A 59 6.94 -9.74 -10.90
N LEU A 60 6.33 -8.57 -11.06
CA LEU A 60 6.89 -7.50 -11.91
C LEU A 60 8.24 -7.03 -11.37
N VAL A 61 8.37 -6.84 -10.06
CA VAL A 61 9.62 -6.44 -9.41
C VAL A 61 10.71 -7.49 -9.63
N THR A 62 10.38 -8.77 -9.44
CA THR A 62 11.34 -9.87 -9.64
C THR A 62 11.81 -9.93 -11.09
N MET A 63 10.90 -9.85 -12.04
CA MET A 63 11.23 -9.85 -13.47
C MET A 63 12.14 -8.69 -13.84
N PHE A 64 11.86 -7.49 -13.29
CA PHE A 64 12.65 -6.31 -13.58
C PHE A 64 14.05 -6.39 -12.97
N ILE A 65 14.19 -6.92 -11.76
CA ILE A 65 15.48 -7.13 -11.12
C ILE A 65 16.33 -8.11 -11.91
N ASP A 66 15.72 -9.23 -12.36
CA ASP A 66 16.41 -10.22 -13.18
C ASP A 66 16.88 -9.60 -14.50
N TYR A 67 16.06 -8.77 -15.12
CA TYR A 67 16.41 -8.04 -16.33
C TYR A 67 17.59 -7.08 -16.09
N ALA A 68 17.55 -6.33 -14.99
CA ALA A 68 18.63 -5.41 -14.63
C ALA A 68 19.95 -6.15 -14.37
N GLU A 69 19.91 -7.31 -13.72
CA GLU A 69 21.08 -8.16 -13.50
C GLU A 69 21.67 -8.66 -14.82
N LEU A 70 20.80 -9.07 -15.76
CA LEU A 70 21.24 -9.51 -17.09
C LEU A 70 21.96 -8.37 -17.83
N MET A 71 21.43 -7.16 -17.77
CA MET A 71 22.05 -6.00 -18.38
C MET A 71 23.42 -5.72 -17.76
N ALA A 72 23.54 -5.87 -16.44
CA ALA A 72 24.81 -5.69 -15.74
C ALA A 72 25.83 -6.76 -16.13
N GLU A 73 25.41 -8.01 -16.29
CA GLU A 73 26.27 -9.11 -16.74
C GLU A 73 26.81 -8.86 -18.16
N ASP A 74 25.98 -8.28 -19.02
CA ASP A 74 26.37 -7.92 -20.40
C ASP A 74 27.21 -6.63 -20.45
N GLU A 75 27.55 -6.06 -19.30
CA GLU A 75 28.35 -4.83 -19.17
C GLU A 75 27.75 -3.64 -19.94
N GLN A 76 26.44 -3.57 -20.01
CA GLN A 76 25.73 -2.47 -20.66
C GLN A 76 25.80 -1.22 -19.80
N LEU A 77 26.44 -0.18 -20.32
CA LEU A 77 26.46 1.13 -19.66
C LEU A 77 25.13 1.83 -19.93
N MET A 78 24.40 2.12 -18.86
CA MET A 78 23.09 2.76 -18.95
C MET A 78 23.04 4.05 -18.14
N SER A 79 22.58 5.12 -18.78
CA SER A 79 22.26 6.37 -18.10
C SER A 79 20.95 6.26 -17.32
N MET A 80 20.65 7.24 -16.48
CA MET A 80 19.36 7.27 -15.79
C MET A 80 18.19 7.37 -16.80
N GLN A 81 18.37 8.10 -17.88
CA GLN A 81 17.35 8.19 -18.94
C GLN A 81 17.13 6.84 -19.63
N ASP A 82 18.20 6.10 -19.87
CA ASP A 82 18.10 4.75 -20.45
C ASP A 82 17.30 3.82 -19.52
N TRP A 83 17.53 3.88 -18.21
CA TRP A 83 16.79 3.10 -17.23
C TRP A 83 15.31 3.47 -17.19
N LEU A 84 14.98 4.76 -17.29
CA LEU A 84 13.59 5.21 -17.35
C LEU A 84 12.89 4.68 -18.61
N ASN A 85 13.57 4.76 -19.77
CA ASN A 85 13.04 4.24 -21.02
C ASN A 85 12.83 2.72 -20.97
N GLU A 86 13.79 1.99 -20.40
CA GLU A 86 13.68 0.54 -20.23
C GLU A 86 12.55 0.16 -19.27
N THR A 87 12.36 0.92 -18.22
CA THR A 87 11.25 0.70 -17.28
C THR A 87 9.91 0.85 -18.00
N ASP A 88 9.73 1.92 -18.78
CA ASP A 88 8.51 2.16 -19.55
C ASP A 88 8.27 1.04 -20.58
N ARG A 89 9.32 0.61 -21.27
CA ARG A 89 9.26 -0.49 -22.23
C ARG A 89 8.88 -1.80 -21.55
N PHE A 90 9.49 -2.11 -20.41
CA PHE A 90 9.19 -3.31 -19.62
C PHE A 90 7.73 -3.35 -19.20
N LEU A 91 7.20 -2.25 -18.68
CA LEU A 91 5.82 -2.16 -18.25
C LEU A 91 4.85 -2.31 -19.44
N THR A 92 5.13 -1.65 -20.54
CA THR A 92 4.32 -1.73 -21.76
C THR A 92 4.30 -3.16 -22.31
N ASN A 93 5.46 -3.82 -22.36
CA ASN A 93 5.58 -5.19 -22.83
C ASN A 93 4.82 -6.18 -21.94
N ASN A 94 4.69 -5.88 -20.66
CA ASN A 94 3.95 -6.69 -19.72
C ASN A 94 2.48 -6.23 -19.56
N ARG A 95 2.00 -5.41 -20.47
CA ARG A 95 0.62 -4.92 -20.53
C ARG A 95 0.20 -4.15 -19.27
N ARG A 96 1.14 -3.41 -18.69
CA ARG A 96 0.88 -2.54 -17.53
C ARG A 96 0.71 -1.11 -17.98
N ASN A 97 -0.13 -0.38 -17.26
CA ASN A 97 -0.31 1.04 -17.51
C ASN A 97 0.91 1.82 -17.03
N VAL A 98 1.39 2.73 -17.87
CA VAL A 98 2.46 3.65 -17.49
C VAL A 98 1.82 4.98 -17.10
N LEU A 99 2.19 5.48 -15.92
CA LEU A 99 1.69 6.77 -15.45
C LEU A 99 2.43 7.91 -16.15
N ASP A 100 1.67 8.76 -16.83
CA ASP A 100 2.18 10.01 -17.40
C ASP A 100 2.10 11.12 -16.36
N GLY A 101 3.23 11.76 -16.07
CA GLY A 101 3.28 12.89 -15.15
C GLY A 101 3.28 12.51 -13.67
N LYS A 102 2.88 13.47 -12.84
CA LYS A 102 2.94 13.36 -11.36
C LYS A 102 1.65 12.83 -10.73
N GLY A 103 0.62 12.55 -11.53
CA GLY A 103 -0.70 12.21 -11.03
C GLY A 103 -1.53 13.45 -10.68
N HIS A 104 -2.78 13.23 -10.26
CA HIS A 104 -3.75 14.30 -10.01
C HIS A 104 -3.88 14.69 -8.54
N ILE A 105 -3.34 13.88 -7.64
CA ILE A 105 -3.43 14.12 -6.19
C ILE A 105 -2.04 14.20 -5.61
N SER A 106 -1.75 15.30 -4.89
CA SER A 106 -0.48 15.46 -4.21
C SER A 106 -0.39 14.55 -2.99
N ARG A 107 0.83 14.24 -2.57
CA ARG A 107 1.08 13.50 -1.34
C ARG A 107 0.49 14.21 -0.12
N GLU A 108 0.59 15.53 -0.08
CA GLU A 108 0.06 16.35 1.01
C GLU A 108 -1.46 16.27 1.08
N ALA A 109 -2.15 16.37 -0.06
CA ALA A 109 -3.60 16.25 -0.14
C ALA A 109 -4.07 14.86 0.29
N ALA A 110 -3.40 13.80 -0.15
CA ALA A 110 -3.69 12.43 0.25
C ALA A 110 -3.49 12.22 1.75
N THR A 111 -2.38 12.71 2.30
CA THR A 111 -2.07 12.61 3.74
C THR A 111 -3.14 13.31 4.57
N LYS A 112 -3.58 14.49 4.15
CA LYS A 112 -4.62 15.24 4.84
C LYS A 112 -5.97 14.52 4.82
N LYS A 113 -6.37 14.01 3.65
CA LYS A 113 -7.63 13.27 3.48
C LYS A 113 -7.63 11.99 4.30
N VAL A 114 -6.59 11.20 4.18
CA VAL A 114 -6.45 9.93 4.89
C VAL A 114 -6.32 10.15 6.40
N GLY A 115 -5.63 11.20 6.82
CA GLY A 115 -5.52 11.58 8.23
C GLY A 115 -6.87 11.88 8.87
N ALA A 116 -7.75 12.58 8.16
CA ALA A 116 -9.11 12.86 8.63
C ALA A 116 -9.94 11.58 8.77
N ILE A 117 -9.85 10.67 7.79
CA ILE A 117 -10.51 9.38 7.83
C ILE A 117 -9.98 8.54 8.99
N TYR A 118 -8.67 8.53 9.19
CA TYR A 118 -8.03 7.77 10.28
C TYR A 118 -8.46 8.26 11.65
N GLU A 119 -8.60 9.56 11.88
CA GLU A 119 -9.03 10.10 13.17
C GLU A 119 -10.41 9.56 13.59
N GLU A 120 -11.34 9.45 12.65
CA GLU A 120 -12.65 8.85 12.91
C GLU A 120 -12.56 7.33 13.07
N PHE A 121 -11.78 6.68 12.24
CA PHE A 121 -11.54 5.23 12.34
C PHE A 121 -10.88 4.88 13.67
N ARG A 122 -9.90 5.67 14.10
CA ARG A 122 -9.21 5.46 15.38
C ARG A 122 -10.17 5.41 16.56
N LYS A 123 -11.14 6.31 16.60
CA LYS A 123 -12.14 6.32 17.67
C LYS A 123 -12.91 5.02 17.73
N LYS A 124 -13.37 4.52 16.59
CA LYS A 124 -14.08 3.24 16.50
C LYS A 124 -13.19 2.07 16.88
N GLN A 125 -11.96 2.07 16.42
CA GLN A 125 -10.99 1.03 16.72
C GLN A 125 -10.67 0.98 18.22
N ASP A 126 -10.44 2.14 18.84
CA ASP A 126 -10.13 2.23 20.28
C ASP A 126 -11.31 1.75 21.12
N GLU A 127 -12.53 2.10 20.77
CA GLU A 127 -13.74 1.60 21.44
C GLU A 127 -13.84 0.07 21.37
N ALA A 128 -13.57 -0.51 20.19
CA ALA A 128 -13.59 -1.95 19.99
C ALA A 128 -12.52 -2.65 20.84
N TYR A 129 -11.33 -2.08 20.93
CA TYR A 129 -10.25 -2.63 21.75
C TYR A 129 -10.56 -2.55 23.25
N ILE A 130 -11.13 -1.45 23.72
CA ILE A 130 -11.56 -1.31 25.11
C ILE A 130 -12.62 -2.35 25.45
N SER A 131 -13.61 -2.55 24.58
CA SER A 131 -14.66 -3.54 24.75
C SER A 131 -14.11 -4.96 24.84
N GLU A 132 -13.13 -5.29 24.00
CA GLU A 132 -12.47 -6.59 24.01
C GLU A 132 -11.66 -6.80 25.28
N PHE A 133 -10.91 -5.79 25.68
CA PHE A 133 -10.15 -5.82 26.92
C PHE A 133 -11.06 -6.00 28.12
N ASP A 134 -12.15 -5.25 28.19
CA ASP A 134 -13.13 -5.35 29.28
C ASP A 134 -13.73 -6.75 29.35
N ARG A 135 -14.08 -7.36 28.23
CA ARG A 135 -14.59 -8.72 28.15
C ARG A 135 -13.58 -9.75 28.67
N GLN A 136 -12.34 -9.63 28.28
CA GLN A 136 -11.27 -10.54 28.73
C GLN A 136 -11.01 -10.37 30.23
N THR A 137 -10.99 -9.15 30.71
CA THR A 137 -10.82 -8.85 32.15
C THR A 137 -11.98 -9.42 32.96
N GLU A 138 -13.19 -9.25 32.49
CA GLU A 138 -14.39 -9.80 33.15
C GLU A 138 -14.35 -11.33 33.22
N LYS A 139 -13.97 -12.00 32.14
CA LYS A 139 -13.75 -13.46 32.09
C LYS A 139 -12.71 -13.90 33.11
N TYR A 140 -11.60 -13.20 33.14
CA TYR A 140 -10.51 -13.52 34.09
C TYR A 140 -10.96 -13.40 35.55
N LEU A 141 -11.68 -12.33 35.89
CA LEU A 141 -12.19 -12.10 37.21
C LEU A 141 -13.25 -13.12 37.63
N LYS A 142 -14.00 -13.69 36.70
CA LYS A 142 -15.00 -14.74 36.96
C LYS A 142 -14.42 -16.14 36.97
N GLY A 143 -13.11 -16.30 36.69
CA GLY A 143 -12.46 -17.60 36.64
C GLY A 143 -12.84 -18.48 35.48
N GLU A 144 -13.33 -17.87 34.41
CA GLU A 144 -13.71 -18.57 33.19
C GLU A 144 -12.57 -18.72 32.19
#